data_e7cecdaed9237927ea9b2559c774536c
#
_entry.id   e7cecdaed9237927ea9b2559c774536c
#
_cell.length_a   1.000
_cell.length_b   1.000
_cell.length_c   1.000
_cell.angle_alpha   90.00
_cell.angle_beta   90.00
_cell.angle_gamma   90.00
#
_symmetry.space_group_name_H-M   'P 1'
#
loop_
_entity.id
_entity.type
_entity.pdbx_description
1 polymer ?
#
loop_
_entity_poly.entity_id
_entity_poly.type
_entity_poly.pdbx_seq_one_letter_code
_entity_poly.pdbx_strand_id
1 'polypeptide(L)'
;MALTLLALLSVLAVQETHPAPASPPQGTGVVIREADTVVRQPPPHRGEGMSTAYRISDGVPNRAMEFRKRALHPGASIGLHPIAHDEVYYVVSGQGVVTSDGVETAVKAGDAAYLYDGNVVGVRQTGEADLVLIIAYPLAQRKD
;
A
#
# COMPACT_ATOMS: atom_id res chain seq x y z
N MET A 1 54.00 -11.89 -56.22
CA MET A 1 53.56 -11.83 -54.80
C MET A 1 52.22 -11.12 -54.81
N ALA A 2 51.11 -11.85 -54.69
CA ALA A 2 49.76 -11.27 -54.64
C ALA A 2 49.29 -11.28 -53.19
N LEU A 3 49.01 -10.10 -52.65
CA LEU A 3 48.40 -9.92 -51.33
C LEU A 3 46.89 -10.00 -51.44
N THR A 4 46.31 -11.06 -50.86
CA THR A 4 44.88 -11.24 -50.81
C THR A 4 44.36 -10.54 -49.57
N LEU A 5 43.57 -9.47 -49.71
CA LEU A 5 42.92 -8.74 -48.64
C LEU A 5 41.62 -9.45 -48.28
N LEU A 6 41.56 -10.03 -47.09
CA LEU A 6 40.37 -10.72 -46.56
C LEU A 6 39.50 -9.63 -45.84
N ALA A 7 38.36 -9.26 -46.43
CA ALA A 7 37.39 -8.38 -45.82
C ALA A 7 36.51 -9.16 -44.85
N LEU A 8 36.60 -8.85 -43.53
CA LEU A 8 35.68 -9.36 -42.51
C LEU A 8 34.38 -8.52 -42.59
N LEU A 9 33.30 -9.16 -43.05
CA LEU A 9 31.95 -8.59 -42.93
C LEU A 9 31.44 -8.89 -41.52
N SER A 10 31.37 -7.88 -40.66
CA SER A 10 30.68 -7.96 -39.38
C SER A 10 29.18 -7.79 -39.59
N VAL A 11 28.43 -8.87 -39.47
CA VAL A 11 26.96 -8.84 -39.45
C VAL A 11 26.51 -8.36 -38.08
N LEU A 12 26.04 -7.10 -38.00
CA LEU A 12 25.33 -6.61 -36.83
C LEU A 12 23.96 -7.33 -36.77
N ALA A 13 23.79 -8.21 -35.80
CA ALA A 13 22.48 -8.76 -35.50
C ALA A 13 21.61 -7.67 -34.85
N VAL A 14 20.63 -7.18 -35.56
CA VAL A 14 19.57 -6.32 -34.99
C VAL A 14 18.71 -7.22 -34.12
N GLN A 15 18.85 -7.07 -32.78
CA GLN A 15 17.91 -7.69 -31.85
C GLN A 15 16.57 -6.95 -31.95
N GLU A 16 15.58 -7.61 -32.53
CA GLU A 16 14.19 -7.15 -32.47
C GLU A 16 13.74 -7.24 -31.01
N THR A 17 13.62 -6.08 -30.36
CA THR A 17 12.96 -6.01 -29.06
C THR A 17 11.47 -6.25 -29.24
N HIS A 18 11.01 -7.46 -28.97
CA HIS A 18 9.60 -7.76 -28.87
C HIS A 18 9.04 -6.93 -27.69
N PRO A 19 8.00 -6.10 -27.90
CA PRO A 19 7.32 -5.47 -26.78
C PRO A 19 6.76 -6.55 -25.85
N ALA A 20 6.95 -6.37 -24.55
CA ALA A 20 6.36 -7.27 -23.56
C ALA A 20 4.85 -7.41 -23.81
N PRO A 21 4.26 -8.60 -23.69
CA PRO A 21 2.85 -8.79 -23.87
C PRO A 21 2.07 -7.84 -22.95
N ALA A 22 1.11 -7.10 -23.51
CA ALA A 22 0.23 -6.23 -22.75
C ALA A 22 -0.49 -7.07 -21.69
N SER A 23 -0.50 -6.59 -20.44
CA SER A 23 -1.28 -7.23 -19.37
C SER A 23 -2.75 -7.38 -19.85
N PRO A 24 -3.40 -8.51 -19.59
CA PRO A 24 -4.80 -8.69 -19.97
C PRO A 24 -5.65 -7.61 -19.29
N PRO A 25 -6.72 -7.14 -19.92
CA PRO A 25 -7.60 -6.16 -19.33
C PRO A 25 -8.14 -6.67 -18.00
N GLN A 26 -8.02 -5.87 -16.94
CA GLN A 26 -8.40 -6.24 -15.56
C GLN A 26 -9.91 -6.36 -15.37
N GLY A 27 -10.70 -6.09 -16.39
CA GLY A 27 -12.16 -6.10 -16.37
C GLY A 27 -12.76 -4.71 -16.18
N THR A 28 -14.08 -4.66 -16.04
CA THR A 28 -14.82 -3.42 -15.78
C THR A 28 -14.55 -2.94 -14.35
N GLY A 29 -14.38 -1.63 -14.14
CA GLY A 29 -14.23 -1.05 -12.81
C GLY A 29 -15.37 -1.43 -11.87
N VAL A 30 -15.07 -1.57 -10.59
CA VAL A 30 -16.00 -1.99 -9.54
C VAL A 30 -16.27 -0.82 -8.60
N VAL A 31 -17.55 -0.59 -8.29
CA VAL A 31 -17.95 0.37 -7.25
C VAL A 31 -18.29 -0.41 -5.97
N ILE A 32 -17.58 -0.11 -4.90
CA ILE A 32 -17.78 -0.73 -3.60
C ILE A 32 -18.59 0.20 -2.70
N ARG A 33 -19.61 -0.32 -2.04
CA ARG A 33 -20.36 0.41 -1.03
C ARG A 33 -19.69 0.21 0.32
N GLU A 34 -19.25 1.28 0.95
CA GLU A 34 -18.55 1.22 2.23
C GLU A 34 -19.34 0.46 3.30
N ALA A 35 -20.66 0.66 3.34
CA ALA A 35 -21.54 0.00 4.31
C ALA A 35 -21.48 -1.55 4.25
N ASP A 36 -21.14 -2.11 3.09
CA ASP A 36 -21.03 -3.56 2.89
C ASP A 36 -19.67 -4.13 3.35
N THR A 37 -18.75 -3.27 3.78
CA THR A 37 -17.36 -3.65 4.08
C THR A 37 -17.00 -3.54 5.57
N VAL A 38 -17.97 -3.21 6.41
CA VAL A 38 -17.77 -2.85 7.83
C VAL A 38 -17.55 -4.07 8.70
N VAL A 39 -16.48 -4.05 9.49
CA VAL A 39 -16.20 -5.06 10.51
C VAL A 39 -15.71 -4.38 11.79
N ARG A 40 -16.40 -4.60 12.91
CA ARG A 40 -15.93 -4.17 14.23
C ARG A 40 -14.98 -5.21 14.80
N GLN A 41 -13.75 -4.82 15.06
CA GLN A 41 -12.70 -5.74 15.53
C GLN A 41 -11.58 -4.98 16.26
N PRO A 42 -10.78 -5.66 17.11
CA PRO A 42 -9.55 -5.07 17.61
C PRO A 42 -8.64 -4.61 16.46
N PRO A 43 -7.85 -3.56 16.67
CA PRO A 43 -6.85 -3.15 15.68
C PRO A 43 -5.82 -4.26 15.42
N PRO A 44 -5.17 -4.28 14.24
CA PRO A 44 -4.17 -5.28 13.91
C PRO A 44 -2.86 -5.09 14.69
N HIS A 45 -1.95 -6.05 14.54
CA HIS A 45 -0.59 -6.03 15.07
C HIS A 45 -0.51 -5.89 16.59
N ARG A 46 -1.42 -6.60 17.30
CA ARG A 46 -1.54 -6.52 18.77
C ARG A 46 -1.83 -5.10 19.27
N GLY A 47 -2.52 -4.31 18.46
CA GLY A 47 -2.99 -3.00 18.86
C GLY A 47 -4.00 -3.07 19.99
N GLU A 48 -4.12 -1.97 20.73
CA GLU A 48 -5.02 -1.86 21.88
C GLU A 48 -6.39 -1.33 21.48
N GLY A 49 -7.38 -1.61 22.32
CA GLY A 49 -8.73 -1.08 22.18
C GLY A 49 -9.56 -1.72 21.07
N MET A 50 -10.47 -0.95 20.51
CA MET A 50 -11.39 -1.38 19.46
C MET A 50 -11.30 -0.48 18.23
N SER A 51 -11.63 -1.05 17.09
CA SER A 51 -11.70 -0.30 15.83
C SER A 51 -12.87 -0.77 14.96
N THR A 52 -13.26 0.10 14.03
CA THR A 52 -14.12 -0.27 12.92
C THR A 52 -13.28 -0.30 11.66
N ALA A 53 -13.16 -1.47 11.05
CA ALA A 53 -12.46 -1.67 9.78
C ALA A 53 -13.47 -1.62 8.63
N TYR A 54 -13.12 -0.92 7.57
CA TYR A 54 -13.84 -0.90 6.30
C TYR A 54 -12.92 -1.53 5.25
N ARG A 55 -13.19 -2.78 4.93
CA ARG A 55 -12.36 -3.62 4.06
C ARG A 55 -12.68 -3.39 2.59
N ILE A 56 -12.53 -2.14 2.13
CA ILE A 56 -13.06 -1.65 0.87
C ILE A 56 -12.59 -2.47 -0.33
N SER A 57 -11.31 -2.77 -0.41
CA SER A 57 -10.74 -3.47 -1.57
C SER A 57 -10.80 -5.00 -1.47
N ASP A 58 -11.20 -5.59 -0.34
CA ASP A 58 -11.12 -7.05 -0.13
C ASP A 58 -11.91 -7.86 -1.18
N GLY A 59 -13.05 -7.36 -1.61
CA GLY A 59 -13.90 -7.99 -2.62
C GLY A 59 -13.51 -7.72 -4.09
N VAL A 60 -12.45 -6.94 -4.35
CA VAL A 60 -12.04 -6.58 -5.71
C VAL A 60 -11.21 -7.72 -6.32
N PRO A 61 -11.66 -8.35 -7.43
CA PRO A 61 -10.89 -9.41 -8.09
C PRO A 61 -9.56 -8.89 -8.62
N ASN A 62 -8.50 -9.67 -8.47
CA ASN A 62 -7.16 -9.38 -9.02
C ASN A 62 -6.61 -7.99 -8.67
N ARG A 63 -6.99 -7.45 -7.51
CA ARG A 63 -6.51 -6.14 -7.09
C ARG A 63 -5.00 -6.11 -6.92
N ALA A 64 -4.37 -5.02 -7.36
CA ALA A 64 -2.94 -4.79 -7.22
C ALA A 64 -2.58 -3.92 -6.02
N MET A 65 -3.58 -3.38 -5.33
CA MET A 65 -3.39 -2.54 -4.16
C MET A 65 -4.43 -2.82 -3.08
N GLU A 66 -4.04 -2.56 -1.86
CA GLU A 66 -4.95 -2.50 -0.73
C GLU A 66 -5.44 -1.06 -0.55
N PHE A 67 -6.73 -0.91 -0.32
CA PHE A 67 -7.36 0.34 0.05
C PHE A 67 -8.37 0.09 1.15
N ARG A 68 -8.13 0.63 2.34
CA ARG A 68 -8.95 0.44 3.54
C ARG A 68 -9.25 1.77 4.21
N LYS A 69 -10.36 1.80 4.92
CA LYS A 69 -10.60 2.82 5.95
C LYS A 69 -10.63 2.13 7.31
N ARG A 70 -10.12 2.80 8.32
CA ARG A 70 -10.18 2.33 9.71
C ARG A 70 -10.49 3.49 10.65
N ALA A 71 -11.47 3.29 11.52
CA ALA A 71 -11.71 4.17 12.64
C ALA A 71 -11.12 3.53 13.91
N LEU A 72 -10.09 4.12 14.46
CA LEU A 72 -9.57 3.78 15.79
C LEU A 72 -10.40 4.52 16.83
N HIS A 73 -11.11 3.77 17.67
CA HIS A 73 -11.91 4.36 18.75
C HIS A 73 -11.03 4.96 19.83
N PRO A 74 -11.56 5.81 20.73
CA PRO A 74 -10.78 6.41 21.80
C PRO A 74 -9.95 5.39 22.57
N GLY A 75 -8.63 5.64 22.69
CA GLY A 75 -7.67 4.76 23.32
C GLY A 75 -7.14 3.61 22.45
N ALA A 76 -7.61 3.49 21.20
CA ALA A 76 -7.16 2.41 20.33
C ALA A 76 -5.85 2.73 19.61
N SER A 77 -5.12 1.68 19.25
CA SER A 77 -3.86 1.78 18.51
C SER A 77 -3.67 0.63 17.54
N ILE A 78 -3.04 0.89 16.39
CA ILE A 78 -2.39 -0.15 15.58
C ILE A 78 -1.02 -0.38 16.19
N GLY A 79 -0.70 -1.62 16.57
CA GLY A 79 0.57 -1.96 17.22
C GLY A 79 1.76 -1.77 16.29
N LEU A 80 2.94 -1.58 16.88
CA LEU A 80 4.19 -1.48 16.14
C LEU A 80 4.47 -2.76 15.35
N HIS A 81 4.74 -2.62 14.06
CA HIS A 81 5.04 -3.74 13.18
C HIS A 81 5.90 -3.28 12.00
N PRO A 82 6.77 -4.15 11.47
CA PRO A 82 7.48 -3.86 10.23
C PRO A 82 6.51 -3.95 9.03
N ILE A 83 6.70 -3.08 8.05
CA ILE A 83 6.01 -3.14 6.76
C ILE A 83 6.99 -3.60 5.68
N ALA A 84 6.50 -4.33 4.66
CA ALA A 84 7.27 -4.88 3.55
C ALA A 84 6.85 -4.28 2.20
N HIS A 85 6.44 -3.03 2.22
CA HIS A 85 6.01 -2.22 1.07
C HIS A 85 5.89 -0.77 1.52
N ASP A 86 5.87 0.15 0.57
CA ASP A 86 5.49 1.53 0.87
C ASP A 86 4.00 1.59 1.23
N GLU A 87 3.65 2.42 2.20
CA GLU A 87 2.29 2.55 2.70
C GLU A 87 1.96 4.02 3.00
N VAL A 88 0.71 4.41 2.72
CA VAL A 88 0.23 5.75 3.04
C VAL A 88 -0.90 5.65 4.06
N TYR A 89 -0.79 6.43 5.13
CA TYR A 89 -1.90 6.73 6.04
C TYR A 89 -2.35 8.17 5.82
N TYR A 90 -3.62 8.34 5.46
CA TYR A 90 -4.24 9.66 5.34
C TYR A 90 -5.29 9.83 6.42
N VAL A 91 -5.21 10.91 7.19
CA VAL A 91 -6.16 11.22 8.27
C VAL A 91 -7.38 11.89 7.70
N VAL A 92 -8.52 11.21 7.74
CA VAL A 92 -9.83 11.74 7.32
C VAL A 92 -10.41 12.64 8.41
N SER A 93 -10.35 12.19 9.67
CA SER A 93 -10.86 12.92 10.82
C SER A 93 -10.20 12.45 12.12
N GLY A 94 -10.33 13.25 13.16
CA GLY A 94 -9.74 12.96 14.46
C GLY A 94 -8.26 13.34 14.56
N GLN A 95 -7.62 12.83 15.61
CA GLN A 95 -6.23 13.13 15.94
C GLN A 95 -5.51 11.86 16.39
N GLY A 96 -4.22 11.79 16.16
CA GLY A 96 -3.40 10.68 16.61
C GLY A 96 -1.92 10.98 16.56
N VAL A 97 -1.15 9.93 16.81
CA VAL A 97 0.31 9.93 16.69
C VAL A 97 0.70 8.76 15.80
N VAL A 98 1.44 9.03 14.74
CA VAL A 98 2.09 8.03 13.90
C VAL A 98 3.51 7.84 14.40
N THR A 99 3.90 6.60 14.60
CA THR A 99 5.28 6.22 14.92
C THR A 99 5.90 5.58 13.68
N SER A 100 7.09 6.03 13.28
CA SER A 100 7.90 5.40 12.24
C SER A 100 9.35 5.33 12.73
N ASP A 101 9.89 4.12 12.85
CA ASP A 101 11.25 3.84 13.36
C ASP A 101 11.57 4.58 14.66
N GLY A 102 10.64 4.59 15.60
CA GLY A 102 10.77 5.24 16.92
C GLY A 102 10.53 6.75 16.92
N VAL A 103 10.33 7.38 15.76
CA VAL A 103 9.98 8.81 15.67
C VAL A 103 8.46 8.95 15.74
N GLU A 104 7.98 9.68 16.73
CA GLU A 104 6.56 9.98 16.90
C GLU A 104 6.21 11.35 16.29
N THR A 105 5.15 11.37 15.49
CA THR A 105 4.62 12.61 14.86
C THR A 105 3.13 12.70 15.12
N ALA A 106 2.69 13.82 15.71
CA ALA A 106 1.28 14.11 15.89
C ALA A 106 0.64 14.41 14.52
N VAL A 107 -0.54 13.83 14.29
CA VAL A 107 -1.31 13.98 13.03
C VAL A 107 -2.76 14.35 13.33
N LYS A 108 -3.37 15.06 12.40
CA LYS A 108 -4.77 15.47 12.45
C LYS A 108 -5.41 15.38 11.06
N ALA A 109 -6.70 15.63 10.97
CA ALA A 109 -7.44 15.65 9.70
C ALA A 109 -6.69 16.44 8.60
N GLY A 110 -6.53 15.84 7.43
CA GLY A 110 -5.81 16.39 6.28
C GLY A 110 -4.32 16.05 6.21
N ASP A 111 -3.73 15.52 7.28
CA ASP A 111 -2.34 15.08 7.27
C ASP A 111 -2.21 13.70 6.62
N ALA A 112 -1.07 13.44 5.99
CA ALA A 112 -0.70 12.14 5.47
C ALA A 112 0.69 11.73 5.98
N ALA A 113 0.85 10.45 6.32
CA ALA A 113 2.14 9.84 6.57
C ALA A 113 2.49 8.92 5.40
N TYR A 114 3.63 9.15 4.75
CA TYR A 114 4.22 8.24 3.80
C TYR A 114 5.25 7.39 4.52
N LEU A 115 5.05 6.08 4.52
CA LEU A 115 5.84 5.11 5.27
C LEU A 115 6.56 4.20 4.27
N TYR A 116 7.87 4.09 4.42
CA TYR A 116 8.71 3.35 3.47
C TYR A 116 8.79 1.86 3.82
N ASP A 117 8.99 1.04 2.81
CA ASP A 117 9.33 -0.37 2.96
C ASP A 117 10.47 -0.54 3.98
N GLY A 118 10.27 -1.47 4.92
CA GLY A 118 11.21 -1.72 6.01
C GLY A 118 11.02 -0.88 7.28
N ASN A 119 10.21 0.20 7.24
CA ASN A 119 9.91 0.95 8.47
C ASN A 119 9.16 0.08 9.50
N VAL A 120 9.42 0.33 10.77
CA VAL A 120 8.59 -0.17 11.89
C VAL A 120 7.59 0.90 12.26
N VAL A 121 6.31 0.62 12.00
CA VAL A 121 5.25 1.62 12.06
C VAL A 121 4.17 1.27 13.07
N GLY A 122 3.50 2.30 13.61
CA GLY A 122 2.34 2.17 14.47
C GLY A 122 1.53 3.46 14.48
N VAL A 123 0.29 3.37 14.95
CA VAL A 123 -0.60 4.52 15.07
C VAL A 123 -1.36 4.44 16.37
N ARG A 124 -1.42 5.54 17.10
CA ARG A 124 -2.20 5.68 18.33
C ARG A 124 -3.22 6.80 18.16
N GLN A 125 -4.47 6.50 18.44
CA GLN A 125 -5.53 7.51 18.53
C GLN A 125 -5.28 8.40 19.75
N THR A 126 -5.53 9.72 19.60
CA THR A 126 -5.51 10.70 20.69
C THR A 126 -6.74 11.59 20.63
N GLY A 127 -7.06 12.25 21.74
CA GLY A 127 -8.26 13.08 21.81
C GLY A 127 -9.53 12.28 22.12
N GLU A 128 -10.69 12.87 21.92
CA GLU A 128 -11.98 12.32 22.34
C GLU A 128 -12.75 11.61 21.21
N ALA A 129 -12.46 11.96 19.96
CA ALA A 129 -13.12 11.39 18.77
C ALA A 129 -12.31 10.25 18.15
N ASP A 130 -12.97 9.42 17.35
CA ASP A 130 -12.31 8.41 16.54
C ASP A 130 -11.22 9.04 15.66
N LEU A 131 -10.07 8.38 15.55
CA LEU A 131 -9.09 8.65 14.50
C LEU A 131 -9.46 7.82 13.28
N VAL A 132 -9.88 8.49 12.22
CA VAL A 132 -10.27 7.82 10.96
C VAL A 132 -9.17 7.96 9.94
N LEU A 133 -8.67 6.82 9.46
CA LEU A 133 -7.57 6.71 8.52
C LEU A 133 -8.02 6.04 7.22
N ILE A 134 -7.53 6.54 6.09
CA ILE A 134 -7.38 5.75 4.86
C ILE A 134 -5.99 5.14 4.89
N ILE A 135 -5.91 3.85 4.57
CA ILE A 135 -4.68 3.07 4.52
C ILE A 135 -4.58 2.48 3.12
N ALA A 136 -3.50 2.78 2.41
CA ALA A 136 -3.28 2.32 1.04
C ALA A 136 -1.84 1.84 0.83
N TYR A 137 -1.69 0.67 0.19
CA TYR A 137 -0.40 0.10 -0.15
C TYR A 137 -0.49 -0.88 -1.33
N PRO A 138 0.61 -1.09 -2.08
CA PRO A 138 0.65 -2.07 -3.14
C PRO A 138 0.62 -3.49 -2.58
N LEU A 139 -0.11 -4.39 -3.23
CA LEU A 139 -0.04 -5.82 -2.95
C LEU A 139 1.11 -6.44 -3.76
N ALA A 140 1.79 -7.42 -3.16
CA ALA A 140 2.77 -8.20 -3.90
C ALA A 140 2.12 -8.81 -5.14
N GLN A 141 2.70 -8.57 -6.32
CA GLN A 141 2.27 -9.23 -7.55
C GLN A 141 2.44 -10.73 -7.38
N ARG A 142 1.37 -11.51 -7.61
CA ARG A 142 1.51 -12.96 -7.75
C ARG A 142 2.46 -13.22 -8.92
N LYS A 143 3.59 -13.84 -8.66
CA LYS A 143 4.37 -14.47 -9.72
C LYS A 143 3.64 -15.76 -10.05
N ASP A 144 2.99 -15.78 -11.21
CA ASP A 144 2.48 -17.02 -11.82
C ASP A 144 3.66 -17.94 -12.20
#